data_0bb5ce590e3891134b5ddbf6c40ab211
#
_entry.id   0bb5ce590e3891134b5ddbf6c40ab211
#
_cell.length_a   1.000
_cell.length_b   1.000
_cell.length_c   1.000
_cell.angle_alpha   90.00
_cell.angle_beta   90.00
_cell.angle_gamma   90.00
#
_symmetry.space_group_name_H-M   'P 1'
#
loop_
_entity.id
_entity.type
_entity.pdbx_description
1 polymer ?
#
loop_
_entity_poly.entity_id
_entity_poly.type
_entity_poly.pdbx_seq_one_letter_code
_entity_poly.pdbx_strand_id
1 'polypeptide(L)'
;MKKFLTLFVVAAMAICNLAAAEAAAASANKEKAPAAKAAPAEKAVAKGKKKKAVKKLTPAQQLKEATTPVQFKRHAKRHAEKKAFAAANKDKIKILMLGDSITHQWEYKPAAEVQAKYLAPYGVLNLGCGGDRTQHTLWIVEKSGILDLVKPQLVTLMIGTNNRYTPEATAAGIKRILDNVSKRYPEAKILLYAIFPRGKDNNDARRKVNEKVNALIVKYADNKNIIWVDINKNFLTDKGVLEKAMMPDLLHPRNTKGYTVWGESLKPYFEKYGK
;
A
#
# COMPACT_ATOMS: atom_id res chain seq x y z
N MET A 1 21.41 -28.28 -43.94
CA MET A 1 21.96 -27.29 -42.99
C MET A 1 20.98 -27.11 -41.87
N LYS A 2 21.05 -27.95 -40.89
CA LYS A 2 20.31 -27.93 -39.60
C LYS A 2 21.35 -27.95 -38.49
N LYS A 3 21.14 -27.24 -37.39
CA LYS A 3 21.91 -27.08 -36.14
C LYS A 3 22.54 -25.68 -36.06
N PHE A 4 21.81 -24.79 -35.34
CA PHE A 4 22.30 -23.74 -34.45
C PHE A 4 21.06 -22.92 -33.99
N LEU A 5 20.29 -23.49 -33.07
CA LEU A 5 19.29 -22.71 -32.30
C LEU A 5 18.87 -23.51 -31.05
N THR A 6 19.76 -23.67 -30.10
CA THR A 6 19.40 -24.19 -28.74
C THR A 6 20.59 -23.97 -27.82
N LEU A 7 20.83 -22.74 -27.36
CA LEU A 7 21.74 -22.48 -26.24
C LEU A 7 21.63 -21.05 -25.69
N PHE A 8 20.44 -20.56 -25.34
CA PHE A 8 20.30 -19.27 -24.66
C PHE A 8 19.14 -19.18 -23.66
N VAL A 9 18.63 -20.29 -23.15
CA VAL A 9 17.51 -20.28 -22.17
C VAL A 9 17.89 -20.83 -20.79
N VAL A 10 19.11 -21.32 -20.56
CA VAL A 10 19.49 -21.98 -19.29
C VAL A 10 20.24 -21.08 -18.31
N ALA A 11 20.66 -19.89 -18.69
CA ALA A 11 21.49 -19.02 -17.82
C ALA A 11 20.73 -18.09 -16.86
N ALA A 12 19.39 -18.02 -16.92
CA ALA A 12 18.62 -17.09 -16.08
C ALA A 12 18.01 -17.71 -14.80
N MET A 13 18.16 -18.99 -14.56
CA MET A 13 17.59 -19.68 -13.38
C MET A 13 18.58 -20.05 -12.26
N ALA A 14 19.87 -19.75 -12.43
CA ALA A 14 20.89 -20.19 -11.47
C ALA A 14 21.28 -19.15 -10.39
N ILE A 15 20.74 -17.93 -10.43
CA ILE A 15 21.15 -16.85 -9.48
C ILE A 15 20.19 -16.69 -8.30
N CYS A 16 19.01 -17.31 -8.32
CA CYS A 16 18.03 -17.20 -7.20
C CYS A 16 18.20 -18.23 -6.06
N ASN A 17 19.07 -19.25 -6.19
CA ASN A 17 19.15 -20.34 -5.20
C ASN A 17 20.32 -20.22 -4.20
N LEU A 18 21.20 -19.22 -4.30
CA LEU A 18 22.34 -19.11 -3.37
C LEU A 18 22.04 -18.29 -2.10
N ALA A 19 20.98 -17.45 -2.10
CA ALA A 19 20.60 -16.64 -0.92
C ALA A 19 19.71 -17.37 0.09
N ALA A 20 19.18 -18.56 -0.24
CA ALA A 20 18.29 -19.32 0.65
C ALA A 20 19.02 -20.37 1.53
N ALA A 21 20.30 -20.66 1.25
CA ALA A 21 21.05 -21.69 1.98
C ALA A 21 21.78 -21.16 3.22
N GLU A 22 22.06 -19.86 3.32
CA GLU A 22 22.78 -19.30 4.49
C GLU A 22 21.88 -18.96 5.70
N ALA A 23 20.56 -18.93 5.53
CA ALA A 23 19.64 -18.63 6.64
C ALA A 23 19.23 -19.87 7.48
N ALA A 24 19.59 -21.08 7.06
CA ALA A 24 19.19 -22.32 7.74
C ALA A 24 20.24 -22.86 8.73
N ALA A 25 21.47 -22.33 8.75
CA ALA A 25 22.56 -22.84 9.58
C ALA A 25 22.71 -22.16 10.96
N ALA A 26 21.92 -21.14 11.28
CA ALA A 26 22.06 -20.35 12.52
C ALA A 26 21.11 -20.72 13.66
N SER A 27 20.32 -21.82 13.55
CA SER A 27 19.26 -22.14 14.52
C SER A 27 19.47 -23.43 15.36
N ALA A 28 20.66 -24.02 15.34
CA ALA A 28 20.93 -25.23 16.12
C ALA A 28 22.14 -25.05 17.03
N ASN A 29 22.03 -24.31 18.11
CA ASN A 29 22.79 -24.54 19.36
C ASN A 29 22.29 -23.59 20.46
N LYS A 30 21.43 -24.06 21.36
CA LYS A 30 21.24 -23.51 22.71
C LYS A 30 21.19 -24.64 23.71
N GLU A 31 22.35 -24.93 24.23
CA GLU A 31 22.57 -25.79 25.38
C GLU A 31 22.06 -25.13 26.65
N LYS A 32 21.53 -25.96 27.56
CA LYS A 32 20.99 -25.60 28.89
C LYS A 32 22.10 -25.08 29.80
N ALA A 33 21.88 -23.95 30.46
CA ALA A 33 22.63 -23.50 31.63
C ALA A 33 21.74 -23.57 32.91
N PRO A 34 22.33 -23.83 34.09
CA PRO A 34 21.58 -24.23 35.30
C PRO A 34 21.00 -23.05 36.07
N ALA A 35 19.95 -23.36 36.86
CA ALA A 35 19.21 -22.43 37.70
C ALA A 35 20.08 -21.75 38.78
N ALA A 36 20.11 -20.41 38.77
CA ALA A 36 20.66 -19.61 39.87
C ALA A 36 19.55 -19.05 40.76
N LYS A 37 19.82 -19.11 42.07
CA LYS A 37 18.91 -18.76 43.19
C LYS A 37 18.47 -17.31 43.17
N ALA A 38 17.20 -17.10 43.53
CA ALA A 38 16.57 -15.79 43.70
C ALA A 38 17.18 -14.99 44.87
N ALA A 39 17.52 -13.73 44.61
CA ALA A 39 17.78 -12.69 45.60
C ALA A 39 16.57 -11.74 45.70
N PRO A 40 16.31 -11.07 46.83
CA PRO A 40 15.02 -10.42 47.10
C PRO A 40 14.85 -9.12 46.30
N ALA A 41 13.59 -8.91 45.84
CA ALA A 41 13.19 -7.77 45.06
C ALA A 41 13.21 -6.46 45.86
N GLU A 42 14.09 -5.56 45.47
CA GLU A 42 14.03 -4.14 45.82
C GLU A 42 12.93 -3.43 45.03
N LYS A 43 11.99 -2.80 45.73
CA LYS A 43 10.87 -2.05 45.12
C LYS A 43 11.39 -0.81 44.41
N ALA A 44 11.61 -0.89 43.10
CA ALA A 44 11.84 0.29 42.28
C ALA A 44 10.52 1.07 42.13
N VAL A 45 10.47 2.25 42.70
CA VAL A 45 9.40 3.23 42.53
C VAL A 45 9.41 3.71 41.09
N ALA A 46 8.47 3.23 40.29
CA ALA A 46 8.30 3.66 38.90
C ALA A 46 7.84 5.14 38.86
N LYS A 47 8.77 6.04 38.56
CA LYS A 47 8.45 7.44 38.19
C LYS A 47 7.57 7.44 36.94
N GLY A 48 6.27 7.61 37.13
CA GLY A 48 5.28 7.73 36.07
C GLY A 48 5.63 8.91 35.13
N LYS A 49 6.13 8.60 33.95
CA LYS A 49 6.24 9.60 32.88
C LYS A 49 4.84 10.08 32.54
N LYS A 50 4.44 11.28 32.97
CA LYS A 50 3.22 11.95 32.55
C LYS A 50 3.22 12.01 31.03
N LYS A 51 2.35 11.24 30.36
CA LYS A 51 2.11 11.38 28.93
C LYS A 51 1.64 12.79 28.68
N LYS A 52 2.46 13.62 28.00
CA LYS A 52 2.00 14.95 27.54
C LYS A 52 0.74 14.73 26.72
N ALA A 53 -0.36 15.39 27.11
CA ALA A 53 -1.59 15.36 26.35
C ALA A 53 -1.30 15.86 24.91
N VAL A 54 -1.50 14.98 23.92
CA VAL A 54 -1.32 15.37 22.52
C VAL A 54 -2.43 16.36 22.19
N LYS A 55 -2.06 17.61 21.94
CA LYS A 55 -3.00 18.66 21.58
C LYS A 55 -3.77 18.26 20.32
N LYS A 56 -5.08 18.20 20.42
CA LYS A 56 -5.95 17.85 19.28
C LYS A 56 -5.86 18.97 18.25
N LEU A 57 -5.52 18.62 17.01
CA LEU A 57 -5.45 19.59 15.90
C LEU A 57 -6.82 20.19 15.61
N THR A 58 -6.86 21.48 15.30
CA THR A 58 -8.07 22.13 14.77
C THR A 58 -8.39 21.62 13.36
N PRO A 59 -9.63 21.75 12.87
CA PRO A 59 -9.97 21.38 11.49
C PRO A 59 -9.06 22.04 10.43
N ALA A 60 -8.72 23.31 10.61
CA ALA A 60 -7.81 24.04 9.71
C ALA A 60 -6.37 23.47 9.72
N GLN A 61 -5.88 23.08 10.90
CA GLN A 61 -4.57 22.42 11.03
C GLN A 61 -4.60 21.03 10.38
N GLN A 62 -5.68 20.25 10.56
CA GLN A 62 -5.85 18.95 9.93
C GLN A 62 -5.89 19.06 8.41
N LEU A 63 -6.60 20.04 7.87
CA LEU A 63 -6.64 20.32 6.44
C LEU A 63 -5.23 20.65 5.91
N LYS A 64 -4.52 21.57 6.59
CA LYS A 64 -3.14 21.94 6.24
C LYS A 64 -2.22 20.70 6.23
N GLU A 65 -2.25 19.87 7.28
CA GLU A 65 -1.44 18.65 7.34
C GLU A 65 -1.79 17.67 6.23
N ALA A 66 -3.08 17.40 5.99
CA ALA A 66 -3.54 16.46 4.98
C ALA A 66 -3.12 16.86 3.56
N THR A 67 -2.98 18.15 3.31
CA THR A 67 -2.67 18.73 2.01
C THR A 67 -1.24 19.23 1.85
N THR A 68 -0.36 19.12 2.83
CA THR A 68 1.04 19.54 2.74
C THR A 68 1.94 18.31 2.52
N PRO A 69 2.74 18.26 1.44
CA PRO A 69 3.64 17.12 1.18
C PRO A 69 4.67 16.94 2.29
N VAL A 70 4.76 15.76 2.87
CA VAL A 70 5.72 15.42 3.94
C VAL A 70 6.34 14.06 3.67
N GLN A 71 7.68 13.98 3.58
CA GLN A 71 8.36 12.71 3.47
C GLN A 71 8.21 11.88 4.74
N PHE A 72 7.72 10.65 4.60
CA PHE A 72 7.75 9.71 5.71
C PHE A 72 9.13 9.05 5.79
N LYS A 73 10.02 9.63 6.58
CA LYS A 73 11.47 9.29 6.62
C LYS A 73 11.77 7.80 6.78
N ARG A 74 10.92 7.04 7.50
CA ARG A 74 11.12 5.59 7.66
C ARG A 74 11.03 4.82 6.33
N HIS A 75 10.45 5.39 5.27
CA HIS A 75 10.36 4.81 3.94
C HIS A 75 11.42 5.36 2.97
N ALA A 76 12.40 6.14 3.45
CA ALA A 76 13.42 6.73 2.58
C ALA A 76 14.17 5.69 1.73
N LYS A 77 14.52 4.53 2.32
CA LYS A 77 15.14 3.41 1.59
C LYS A 77 14.23 2.90 0.46
N ARG A 78 12.96 2.60 0.78
CA ARG A 78 11.98 2.15 -0.22
C ARG A 78 11.78 3.18 -1.33
N HIS A 79 11.71 4.46 -1.00
CA HIS A 79 11.60 5.50 -2.02
C HIS A 79 12.81 5.53 -2.96
N ALA A 80 14.03 5.37 -2.42
CA ALA A 80 15.25 5.29 -3.23
C ALA A 80 15.26 4.05 -4.13
N GLU A 81 14.90 2.87 -3.59
CA GLU A 81 14.77 1.62 -4.34
C GLU A 81 13.74 1.74 -5.48
N LYS A 82 12.56 2.31 -5.19
CA LYS A 82 11.53 2.52 -6.21
C LYS A 82 11.92 3.55 -7.26
N LYS A 83 12.69 4.57 -6.88
CA LYS A 83 13.25 5.54 -7.84
C LYS A 83 14.26 4.89 -8.77
N ALA A 84 15.17 4.08 -8.24
CA ALA A 84 16.14 3.32 -9.04
C ALA A 84 15.45 2.32 -9.98
N PHE A 85 14.44 1.59 -9.47
CA PHE A 85 13.64 0.68 -10.28
C PHE A 85 12.90 1.42 -11.41
N ALA A 86 12.30 2.58 -11.11
CA ALA A 86 11.61 3.40 -12.10
C ALA A 86 12.57 3.88 -13.20
N ALA A 87 13.77 4.33 -12.83
CA ALA A 87 14.80 4.76 -13.78
C ALA A 87 15.24 3.63 -14.72
N ALA A 88 15.43 2.42 -14.16
CA ALA A 88 15.87 1.26 -14.94
C ALA A 88 14.77 0.65 -15.84
N ASN A 89 13.49 0.92 -15.54
CA ASN A 89 12.36 0.28 -16.20
C ASN A 89 11.34 1.29 -16.77
N LYS A 90 11.73 2.55 -16.97
CA LYS A 90 10.84 3.67 -17.33
C LYS A 90 9.88 3.36 -18.50
N ASP A 91 10.39 2.69 -19.55
CA ASP A 91 9.62 2.40 -20.76
C ASP A 91 8.67 1.20 -20.59
N LYS A 92 8.91 0.36 -19.58
CA LYS A 92 8.09 -0.82 -19.25
C LYS A 92 6.98 -0.52 -18.26
N ILE A 93 7.09 0.57 -17.49
CA ILE A 93 6.10 0.93 -16.48
C ILE A 93 4.90 1.58 -17.15
N LYS A 94 3.79 0.86 -17.17
CA LYS A 94 2.51 1.29 -17.72
C LYS A 94 1.48 1.61 -16.65
N ILE A 95 1.64 1.03 -15.47
CA ILE A 95 0.70 1.14 -14.35
C ILE A 95 1.43 1.64 -13.12
N LEU A 96 0.85 2.64 -12.47
CA LEU A 96 1.33 3.19 -11.21
C LEU A 96 0.32 2.91 -10.10
N MET A 97 0.75 2.30 -9.00
CA MET A 97 -0.10 2.08 -7.83
C MET A 97 0.31 3.00 -6.68
N LEU A 98 -0.58 3.89 -6.27
CA LEU A 98 -0.42 4.83 -5.15
C LEU A 98 -1.30 4.39 -3.97
N GLY A 99 -0.75 4.43 -2.76
CA GLY A 99 -1.52 4.05 -1.58
C GLY A 99 -0.66 3.84 -0.32
N ASP A 100 -1.24 3.17 0.64
CA ASP A 100 -0.63 2.89 1.94
C ASP A 100 -0.17 1.42 2.09
N SER A 101 -0.28 0.86 3.31
CA SER A 101 0.09 -0.53 3.60
C SER A 101 -0.71 -1.55 2.80
N ILE A 102 -1.95 -1.27 2.49
CA ILE A 102 -2.81 -2.19 1.74
C ILE A 102 -2.26 -2.34 0.32
N THR A 103 -1.86 -1.25 -0.31
CA THR A 103 -1.19 -1.24 -1.62
C THR A 103 0.23 -1.81 -1.53
N HIS A 104 1.01 -1.45 -0.50
CA HIS A 104 2.37 -1.95 -0.31
C HIS A 104 2.43 -3.49 -0.26
N GLN A 105 1.50 -4.10 0.47
CA GLN A 105 1.54 -5.52 0.78
C GLN A 105 1.19 -6.45 -0.39
N TRP A 106 0.86 -5.94 -1.56
CA TRP A 106 0.92 -6.70 -2.79
C TRP A 106 2.29 -7.35 -3.03
N GLU A 107 3.37 -6.78 -2.49
CA GLU A 107 4.74 -7.28 -2.63
C GLU A 107 5.13 -8.27 -1.52
N TYR A 108 4.22 -8.65 -0.63
CA TYR A 108 4.50 -9.57 0.47
C TYR A 108 4.18 -11.02 0.09
N LYS A 109 4.90 -11.98 0.70
CA LYS A 109 4.71 -13.43 0.44
C LYS A 109 3.26 -13.91 0.42
N PRO A 110 2.38 -13.50 1.36
CA PRO A 110 0.98 -13.95 1.33
C PRO A 110 0.19 -13.55 0.09
N ALA A 111 0.68 -12.54 -0.65
CA ALA A 111 0.06 -12.10 -1.89
C ALA A 111 0.81 -12.60 -3.15
N ALA A 112 1.89 -13.36 -3.02
CA ALA A 112 2.79 -13.69 -4.14
C ALA A 112 2.09 -14.38 -5.32
N GLU A 113 1.23 -15.37 -5.05
CA GLU A 113 0.48 -16.08 -6.10
C GLU A 113 -0.51 -15.14 -6.81
N VAL A 114 -1.20 -14.31 -6.03
CA VAL A 114 -2.18 -13.34 -6.54
C VAL A 114 -1.47 -12.24 -7.31
N GLN A 115 -0.30 -11.79 -6.82
CA GLN A 115 0.56 -10.84 -7.52
C GLN A 115 1.04 -11.41 -8.86
N ALA A 116 1.49 -12.65 -8.89
CA ALA A 116 1.93 -13.32 -10.11
C ALA A 116 0.80 -13.37 -11.16
N LYS A 117 -0.44 -13.60 -10.72
CA LYS A 117 -1.61 -13.66 -11.59
C LYS A 117 -2.07 -12.29 -12.09
N TYR A 118 -2.16 -11.29 -11.20
CA TYR A 118 -2.85 -10.03 -11.51
C TYR A 118 -1.92 -8.84 -11.78
N LEU A 119 -0.68 -8.85 -11.30
CA LEU A 119 0.24 -7.72 -11.43
C LEU A 119 1.46 -8.03 -12.30
N ALA A 120 2.08 -9.20 -12.12
CA ALA A 120 3.33 -9.54 -12.80
C ALA A 120 3.27 -9.52 -14.33
N PRO A 121 2.12 -9.86 -15.00
CA PRO A 121 2.02 -9.77 -16.45
C PRO A 121 2.08 -8.35 -17.00
N TYR A 122 1.98 -7.33 -16.15
CA TYR A 122 1.88 -5.93 -16.53
C TYR A 122 3.04 -5.10 -15.95
N GLY A 123 3.37 -4.01 -16.61
CA GLY A 123 4.41 -3.09 -16.15
C GLY A 123 3.94 -2.26 -14.95
N VAL A 124 3.91 -2.85 -13.76
CA VAL A 124 3.42 -2.22 -12.54
C VAL A 124 4.55 -1.65 -11.69
N LEU A 125 4.46 -0.36 -11.34
CA LEU A 125 5.25 0.26 -10.28
C LEU A 125 4.38 0.49 -9.05
N ASN A 126 4.61 -0.28 -7.99
CA ASN A 126 3.91 -0.15 -6.73
C ASN A 126 4.66 0.84 -5.80
N LEU A 127 4.07 2.01 -5.57
CA LEU A 127 4.56 3.06 -4.67
C LEU A 127 3.83 3.09 -3.32
N GLY A 128 2.99 2.11 -3.02
CA GLY A 128 2.37 1.97 -1.71
C GLY A 128 3.39 1.88 -0.59
N CYS A 129 3.16 2.58 0.53
CA CYS A 129 4.03 2.58 1.69
C CYS A 129 3.25 2.37 2.99
N GLY A 130 3.75 1.47 3.83
CA GLY A 130 3.06 1.07 5.08
C GLY A 130 2.80 2.24 6.04
N GLY A 131 1.54 2.51 6.34
CA GLY A 131 1.11 3.59 7.27
C GLY A 131 1.09 4.98 6.65
N ASP A 132 1.24 5.10 5.33
CA ASP A 132 1.11 6.39 4.65
C ASP A 132 -0.28 6.99 4.87
N ARG A 133 -0.27 8.31 4.92
CA ARG A 133 -1.42 9.21 4.92
C ARG A 133 -1.38 10.04 3.65
N THR A 134 -2.40 10.82 3.41
CA THR A 134 -2.48 11.67 2.21
C THR A 134 -1.25 12.55 1.99
N GLN A 135 -0.71 13.20 3.03
CA GLN A 135 0.49 14.03 2.93
C GLN A 135 1.75 13.27 2.51
N HIS A 136 1.86 11.99 2.86
CA HIS A 136 3.01 11.16 2.50
C HIS A 136 2.93 10.74 1.03
N THR A 137 1.77 10.25 0.59
CA THR A 137 1.52 9.95 -0.83
C THR A 137 1.66 11.21 -1.67
N LEU A 138 1.21 12.37 -1.17
CA LEU A 138 1.38 13.65 -1.84
C LEU A 138 2.86 14.01 -2.01
N TRP A 139 3.71 13.72 -1.02
CA TRP A 139 5.16 13.89 -1.16
C TRP A 139 5.75 13.00 -2.26
N ILE A 140 5.28 11.74 -2.36
CA ILE A 140 5.69 10.85 -3.45
C ILE A 140 5.34 11.47 -4.80
N VAL A 141 4.13 12.01 -4.93
CA VAL A 141 3.64 12.59 -6.18
C VAL A 141 4.35 13.88 -6.55
N GLU A 142 4.60 14.77 -5.58
CA GLU A 142 5.09 16.13 -5.86
C GLU A 142 6.61 16.29 -5.73
N LYS A 143 7.27 15.49 -4.84
CA LYS A 143 8.63 15.79 -4.38
C LYS A 143 9.64 14.67 -4.54
N SER A 144 9.21 13.41 -4.73
CA SER A 144 10.13 12.27 -4.80
C SER A 144 10.98 12.24 -6.07
N GLY A 145 10.50 12.87 -7.13
CA GLY A 145 11.07 12.78 -8.48
C GLY A 145 10.91 11.40 -9.13
N ILE A 146 10.10 10.49 -8.54
CA ILE A 146 9.84 9.17 -9.12
C ILE A 146 8.90 9.31 -10.31
N LEU A 147 7.87 10.15 -10.16
CA LEU A 147 6.85 10.32 -11.19
C LEU A 147 7.40 11.03 -12.44
N ASP A 148 8.53 11.72 -12.34
CA ASP A 148 9.21 12.34 -13.49
C ASP A 148 9.87 11.32 -14.43
N LEU A 149 10.10 10.10 -13.93
CA LEU A 149 10.81 9.04 -14.63
C LEU A 149 9.89 8.14 -15.47
N VAL A 150 8.57 8.21 -15.27
CA VAL A 150 7.61 7.25 -15.84
C VAL A 150 6.46 7.95 -16.56
N LYS A 151 5.84 7.23 -17.52
CA LYS A 151 4.66 7.69 -18.27
C LYS A 151 3.57 6.63 -18.23
N PRO A 152 2.90 6.45 -17.07
CA PRO A 152 1.87 5.43 -16.92
C PRO A 152 0.65 5.75 -17.78
N GLN A 153 -0.03 4.71 -18.25
CA GLN A 153 -1.34 4.79 -18.90
C GLN A 153 -2.48 4.66 -17.87
N LEU A 154 -2.16 4.06 -16.71
CA LEU A 154 -3.11 3.85 -15.64
C LEU A 154 -2.47 4.16 -14.29
N VAL A 155 -3.20 4.87 -13.43
CA VAL A 155 -2.84 5.09 -12.03
C VAL A 155 -3.95 4.53 -11.15
N THR A 156 -3.62 3.76 -10.12
CA THR A 156 -4.59 3.40 -9.07
C THR A 156 -4.28 4.20 -7.81
N LEU A 157 -5.31 4.71 -7.16
CA LEU A 157 -5.19 5.45 -5.91
C LEU A 157 -6.16 4.90 -4.87
N MET A 158 -5.60 4.41 -3.75
CA MET A 158 -6.36 4.10 -2.55
C MET A 158 -5.56 4.52 -1.32
N ILE A 159 -6.00 5.59 -0.65
CA ILE A 159 -5.32 6.21 0.49
C ILE A 159 -6.34 6.85 1.45
N GLY A 160 -6.03 6.90 2.74
CA GLY A 160 -6.84 7.63 3.71
C GLY A 160 -7.12 6.89 5.01
N THR A 161 -7.10 5.55 5.02
CA THR A 161 -7.42 4.74 6.22
C THR A 161 -6.53 5.03 7.43
N ASN A 162 -5.31 5.56 7.20
CA ASN A 162 -4.36 5.94 8.24
C ASN A 162 -4.47 7.41 8.68
N ASN A 163 -5.24 8.22 7.98
CA ASN A 163 -5.45 9.61 8.36
C ASN A 163 -6.20 9.66 9.70
N ARG A 164 -5.78 10.60 10.56
CA ARG A 164 -6.42 10.88 11.86
C ARG A 164 -7.05 12.26 11.86
N TYR A 165 -7.55 12.64 10.70
CA TYR A 165 -8.16 13.94 10.41
C TYR A 165 -9.67 13.80 10.24
N THR A 166 -10.35 14.93 10.07
CA THR A 166 -11.75 14.91 9.65
C THR A 166 -11.88 14.28 8.27
N PRO A 167 -13.05 13.74 7.93
CA PRO A 167 -13.31 13.22 6.59
C PRO A 167 -13.02 14.25 5.50
N GLU A 168 -13.39 15.52 5.73
CA GLU A 168 -13.20 16.64 4.79
C GLU A 168 -11.70 16.90 4.55
N ALA A 169 -10.90 16.96 5.61
CA ALA A 169 -9.46 17.16 5.49
C ALA A 169 -8.78 15.99 4.75
N THR A 170 -9.21 14.76 5.02
CA THR A 170 -8.72 13.56 4.32
C THR A 170 -9.11 13.60 2.84
N ALA A 171 -10.37 13.92 2.54
CA ALA A 171 -10.86 14.05 1.17
C ALA A 171 -10.12 15.15 0.40
N ALA A 172 -9.85 16.29 1.03
CA ALA A 172 -9.06 17.37 0.42
C ALA A 172 -7.62 16.93 0.08
N GLY A 173 -6.99 16.13 0.95
CA GLY A 173 -5.69 15.53 0.65
C GLY A 173 -5.73 14.59 -0.55
N ILE A 174 -6.76 13.75 -0.66
CA ILE A 174 -7.00 12.86 -1.81
C ILE A 174 -7.23 13.69 -3.08
N LYS A 175 -8.06 14.74 -3.00
CA LYS A 175 -8.30 15.64 -4.15
C LYS A 175 -6.99 16.24 -4.67
N ARG A 176 -6.13 16.72 -3.77
CA ARG A 176 -4.85 17.31 -4.16
C ARG A 176 -3.94 16.27 -4.84
N ILE A 177 -3.93 15.00 -4.39
CA ILE A 177 -3.20 13.93 -5.07
C ILE A 177 -3.74 13.73 -6.48
N LEU A 178 -5.07 13.61 -6.63
CA LEU A 178 -5.73 13.45 -7.93
C LEU A 178 -5.39 14.59 -8.88
N ASP A 179 -5.48 15.85 -8.42
CA ASP A 179 -5.18 17.02 -9.25
C ASP A 179 -3.74 17.02 -9.77
N ASN A 180 -2.78 16.65 -8.91
CA ASN A 180 -1.37 16.57 -9.30
C ASN A 180 -1.12 15.42 -10.29
N VAL A 181 -1.74 14.25 -10.07
CA VAL A 181 -1.62 13.10 -10.97
C VAL A 181 -2.25 13.42 -12.34
N SER A 182 -3.47 13.98 -12.36
CA SER A 182 -4.16 14.35 -13.59
C SER A 182 -3.39 15.42 -14.38
N LYS A 183 -2.83 16.42 -13.68
CA LYS A 183 -2.01 17.46 -14.33
C LYS A 183 -0.74 16.88 -14.93
N ARG A 184 -0.11 15.91 -14.26
CA ARG A 184 1.14 15.29 -14.71
C ARG A 184 0.93 14.31 -15.86
N TYR A 185 -0.17 13.57 -15.84
CA TYR A 185 -0.51 12.51 -16.78
C TYR A 185 -1.93 12.71 -17.33
N PRO A 186 -2.15 13.74 -18.18
CA PRO A 186 -3.49 14.10 -18.63
C PRO A 186 -4.19 12.98 -19.44
N GLU A 187 -3.41 12.11 -20.08
CA GLU A 187 -3.95 10.98 -20.86
C GLU A 187 -4.16 9.70 -20.02
N ALA A 188 -3.55 9.62 -18.82
CA ALA A 188 -3.68 8.45 -18.00
C ALA A 188 -5.07 8.34 -17.37
N LYS A 189 -5.59 7.12 -17.28
CA LYS A 189 -6.78 6.85 -16.47
C LYS A 189 -6.40 6.69 -15.00
N ILE A 190 -7.25 7.16 -14.11
CA ILE A 190 -7.06 7.05 -12.66
C ILE A 190 -8.20 6.22 -12.09
N LEU A 191 -7.89 5.08 -11.48
CA LEU A 191 -8.85 4.33 -10.68
C LEU A 191 -8.81 4.85 -9.25
N LEU A 192 -9.82 5.62 -8.88
CA LEU A 192 -10.02 6.08 -7.51
C LEU A 192 -10.81 5.01 -6.76
N TYR A 193 -10.11 4.25 -5.92
CA TYR A 193 -10.74 3.23 -5.10
C TYR A 193 -11.40 3.83 -3.86
N ALA A 194 -12.58 3.32 -3.54
CA ALA A 194 -13.13 3.45 -2.19
C ALA A 194 -12.12 2.92 -1.17
N ILE A 195 -11.91 3.65 -0.08
CA ILE A 195 -11.09 3.16 1.03
C ILE A 195 -11.78 1.90 1.58
N PHE A 196 -11.03 0.81 1.64
CA PHE A 196 -11.57 -0.50 2.04
C PHE A 196 -12.14 -0.51 3.45
N PRO A 197 -13.10 -1.40 3.73
CA PRO A 197 -13.67 -1.54 5.05
C PRO A 197 -12.61 -2.01 6.05
N ARG A 198 -12.80 -1.66 7.31
CA ARG A 198 -11.95 -2.08 8.42
C ARG A 198 -12.77 -2.30 9.67
N GLY A 199 -12.15 -2.97 10.67
CA GLY A 199 -12.90 -3.37 11.86
C GLY A 199 -13.94 -4.45 11.55
N LYS A 200 -14.51 -5.05 12.58
CA LYS A 200 -15.42 -6.20 12.41
C LYS A 200 -16.71 -5.83 11.68
N ASP A 201 -17.31 -4.72 12.04
CA ASP A 201 -18.63 -4.29 11.58
C ASP A 201 -18.76 -2.77 11.58
N ASN A 202 -19.98 -2.28 11.33
CA ASN A 202 -20.29 -0.85 11.28
C ASN A 202 -20.20 -0.12 12.63
N ASN A 203 -19.87 -0.80 13.73
CA ASN A 203 -19.62 -0.14 15.00
C ASN A 203 -18.17 0.38 15.10
N ASP A 204 -17.26 -0.10 14.25
CA ASP A 204 -15.88 0.42 14.20
C ASP A 204 -15.85 1.89 13.80
N ALA A 205 -15.37 2.74 14.70
CA ALA A 205 -15.34 4.18 14.50
C ALA A 205 -14.50 4.62 13.29
N ARG A 206 -13.44 3.87 12.97
CA ARG A 206 -12.58 4.17 11.82
C ARG A 206 -13.21 3.73 10.51
N ARG A 207 -14.01 2.64 10.50
CA ARG A 207 -14.81 2.27 9.34
C ARG A 207 -15.79 3.39 9.01
N LYS A 208 -16.52 3.90 9.99
CA LYS A 208 -17.44 5.06 9.81
C LYS A 208 -16.74 6.30 9.24
N VAL A 209 -15.48 6.55 9.64
CA VAL A 209 -14.69 7.64 9.05
C VAL A 209 -14.35 7.34 7.60
N ASN A 210 -13.88 6.12 7.26
CA ASN A 210 -13.58 5.73 5.87
C ASN A 210 -14.83 5.88 4.98
N GLU A 211 -16.00 5.43 5.46
CA GLU A 211 -17.27 5.56 4.72
C GLU A 211 -17.65 7.02 4.46
N LYS A 212 -17.47 7.90 5.46
CA LYS A 212 -17.68 9.35 5.27
C LYS A 212 -16.68 9.95 4.26
N VAL A 213 -15.42 9.51 4.28
CA VAL A 213 -14.45 9.93 3.26
C VAL A 213 -14.88 9.43 1.88
N ASN A 214 -15.29 8.17 1.75
CA ASN A 214 -15.75 7.58 0.49
C ASN A 214 -16.93 8.36 -0.10
N ALA A 215 -17.90 8.76 0.74
CA ALA A 215 -19.04 9.58 0.33
C ALA A 215 -18.66 10.99 -0.17
N LEU A 216 -17.50 11.50 0.25
CA LEU A 216 -16.96 12.76 -0.25
C LEU A 216 -16.17 12.58 -1.55
N ILE A 217 -15.31 11.56 -1.62
CA ILE A 217 -14.36 11.40 -2.73
C ILE A 217 -14.98 10.79 -3.98
N VAL A 218 -16.09 10.07 -3.88
CA VAL A 218 -16.84 9.59 -5.06
C VAL A 218 -17.18 10.72 -6.02
N LYS A 219 -17.40 11.94 -5.52
CA LYS A 219 -17.72 13.14 -6.31
C LYS A 219 -16.53 13.66 -7.13
N TYR A 220 -15.33 13.15 -6.92
CA TYR A 220 -14.14 13.51 -7.70
C TYR A 220 -14.00 12.70 -8.99
N ALA A 221 -14.75 11.62 -9.10
CA ALA A 221 -14.82 10.84 -10.33
C ALA A 221 -15.65 11.57 -11.40
N ASP A 222 -15.12 11.59 -12.62
CA ASP A 222 -15.78 12.15 -13.80
C ASP A 222 -16.22 11.06 -14.78
N ASN A 223 -15.93 9.78 -14.46
CA ASN A 223 -16.16 8.59 -15.29
C ASN A 223 -15.52 8.62 -16.68
N LYS A 224 -14.61 9.57 -16.90
CA LYS A 224 -13.80 9.70 -18.11
C LYS A 224 -12.32 9.41 -17.83
N ASN A 225 -11.71 10.27 -17.01
CA ASN A 225 -10.31 10.17 -16.61
C ASN A 225 -10.15 9.64 -15.20
N ILE A 226 -11.02 10.03 -14.28
CA ILE A 226 -11.08 9.52 -12.90
C ILE A 226 -12.29 8.60 -12.78
N ILE A 227 -12.02 7.31 -12.65
CA ILE A 227 -13.03 6.26 -12.58
C ILE A 227 -13.17 5.83 -11.10
N TRP A 228 -14.38 5.93 -10.57
CA TRP A 228 -14.69 5.43 -9.23
C TRP A 228 -14.80 3.91 -9.22
N VAL A 229 -14.10 3.26 -8.28
CA VAL A 229 -14.17 1.81 -8.08
C VAL A 229 -14.48 1.53 -6.62
N ASP A 230 -15.64 0.96 -6.36
CA ASP A 230 -16.07 0.52 -5.03
C ASP A 230 -16.34 -0.99 -5.04
N ILE A 231 -15.45 -1.72 -4.37
CA ILE A 231 -15.57 -3.18 -4.19
C ILE A 231 -15.79 -3.56 -2.73
N ASN A 232 -16.12 -2.60 -1.88
CA ASN A 232 -16.18 -2.79 -0.43
C ASN A 232 -17.16 -3.88 -0.01
N LYS A 233 -18.31 -3.99 -0.69
CA LYS A 233 -19.29 -5.04 -0.44
C LYS A 233 -18.72 -6.46 -0.65
N ASN A 234 -17.73 -6.63 -1.55
CA ASN A 234 -17.15 -7.93 -1.84
C ASN A 234 -16.24 -8.44 -0.71
N PHE A 235 -15.87 -7.59 0.24
CA PHE A 235 -15.13 -7.96 1.45
C PHE A 235 -16.04 -8.28 2.63
N LEU A 236 -17.33 -7.98 2.53
CA LEU A 236 -18.27 -8.05 3.64
C LEU A 236 -19.29 -9.17 3.43
N THR A 237 -19.80 -9.72 4.52
CA THR A 237 -21.00 -10.55 4.48
C THR A 237 -22.25 -9.69 4.22
N ASP A 238 -23.40 -10.32 3.92
CA ASP A 238 -24.69 -9.62 3.74
C ASP A 238 -25.11 -8.80 4.97
N LYS A 239 -24.59 -9.17 6.16
CA LYS A 239 -24.79 -8.43 7.41
C LYS A 239 -23.78 -7.31 7.63
N GLY A 240 -22.93 -7.00 6.64
CA GLY A 240 -21.91 -5.96 6.72
C GLY A 240 -20.71 -6.31 7.62
N VAL A 241 -20.50 -7.60 7.94
CA VAL A 241 -19.40 -8.07 8.78
C VAL A 241 -18.17 -8.33 7.92
N LEU A 242 -17.02 -7.80 8.33
CA LEU A 242 -15.71 -8.12 7.78
C LEU A 242 -15.14 -9.33 8.52
N GLU A 243 -14.95 -10.41 7.81
CA GLU A 243 -14.43 -11.65 8.39
C GLU A 243 -12.89 -11.71 8.30
N LYS A 244 -12.26 -12.37 9.29
CA LYS A 244 -10.81 -12.63 9.27
C LYS A 244 -10.38 -13.51 8.09
N ALA A 245 -11.26 -14.32 7.55
CA ALA A 245 -11.01 -15.08 6.32
C ALA A 245 -10.77 -14.17 5.12
N MET A 246 -11.30 -12.95 5.13
CA MET A 246 -11.11 -11.95 4.08
C MET A 246 -9.94 -11.02 4.40
N MET A 247 -9.88 -10.51 5.63
CA MET A 247 -8.81 -9.66 6.14
C MET A 247 -8.40 -10.12 7.54
N PRO A 248 -7.29 -10.87 7.70
CA PRO A 248 -6.93 -11.53 8.97
C PRO A 248 -6.82 -10.61 10.19
N ASP A 249 -6.41 -9.37 9.99
CA ASP A 249 -6.32 -8.33 11.03
C ASP A 249 -7.46 -7.30 10.94
N LEU A 250 -8.51 -7.60 10.17
CA LEU A 250 -9.66 -6.73 9.94
C LEU A 250 -9.27 -5.36 9.33
N LEU A 251 -8.19 -5.31 8.55
CA LEU A 251 -7.69 -4.10 7.89
C LEU A 251 -7.01 -4.42 6.55
N HIS A 252 -6.17 -5.46 6.51
CA HIS A 252 -5.36 -5.77 5.34
C HIS A 252 -5.79 -7.08 4.70
N PRO A 253 -5.99 -7.13 3.39
CA PRO A 253 -6.27 -8.37 2.65
C PRO A 253 -5.00 -9.24 2.54
N ARG A 254 -4.41 -9.62 3.69
CA ARG A 254 -3.11 -10.32 3.78
C ARG A 254 -3.16 -11.80 3.40
N ASN A 255 -4.08 -12.21 2.57
CA ASN A 255 -4.21 -13.59 2.12
C ASN A 255 -4.64 -13.63 0.65
N THR A 256 -4.59 -14.81 0.08
CA THR A 256 -5.00 -15.06 -1.31
C THR A 256 -6.44 -14.59 -1.56
N LYS A 257 -7.38 -14.90 -0.66
CA LYS A 257 -8.80 -14.58 -0.84
C LYS A 257 -9.04 -13.07 -0.92
N GLY A 258 -8.50 -12.30 0.04
CA GLY A 258 -8.69 -10.83 0.07
C GLY A 258 -8.05 -10.13 -1.12
N TYR A 259 -6.82 -10.51 -1.49
CA TYR A 259 -6.16 -9.93 -2.67
C TYR A 259 -6.77 -10.40 -3.99
N THR A 260 -7.37 -11.60 -4.06
CA THR A 260 -8.11 -12.04 -5.26
C THR A 260 -9.29 -11.11 -5.54
N VAL A 261 -10.06 -10.72 -4.52
CA VAL A 261 -11.17 -9.76 -4.68
C VAL A 261 -10.68 -8.44 -5.29
N TRP A 262 -9.55 -7.94 -4.83
CA TRP A 262 -8.98 -6.72 -5.41
C TRP A 262 -8.40 -6.96 -6.81
N GLY A 263 -7.67 -8.05 -7.00
CA GLY A 263 -7.08 -8.43 -8.28
C GLY A 263 -8.11 -8.57 -9.41
N GLU A 264 -9.23 -9.22 -9.14
CA GLU A 264 -10.32 -9.34 -10.11
C GLU A 264 -10.87 -7.96 -10.51
N SER A 265 -10.93 -7.01 -9.59
CA SER A 265 -11.37 -5.63 -9.92
C SER A 265 -10.34 -4.84 -10.74
N LEU A 266 -9.05 -5.16 -10.61
CA LEU A 266 -7.97 -4.53 -11.38
C LEU A 266 -7.86 -5.10 -12.80
N LYS A 267 -8.12 -6.39 -12.95
CA LYS A 267 -7.89 -7.16 -14.17
C LYS A 267 -8.37 -6.49 -15.45
N PRO A 268 -9.66 -6.07 -15.60
CA PRO A 268 -10.14 -5.49 -16.85
C PRO A 268 -9.40 -4.20 -17.25
N TYR A 269 -8.95 -3.42 -16.26
CA TYR A 269 -8.20 -2.19 -16.50
C TYR A 269 -6.73 -2.49 -16.84
N PHE A 270 -6.12 -3.48 -16.17
CA PHE A 270 -4.74 -3.88 -16.41
C PHE A 270 -4.58 -4.53 -17.78
N GLU A 271 -5.54 -5.34 -18.22
CA GLU A 271 -5.58 -5.90 -19.57
C GLU A 271 -5.68 -4.81 -20.64
N LYS A 272 -6.41 -3.74 -20.36
CA LYS A 272 -6.61 -2.64 -21.28
C LYS A 272 -5.44 -1.66 -21.36
N TYR A 273 -4.79 -1.37 -20.22
CA TYR A 273 -3.82 -0.27 -20.09
C TYR A 273 -2.41 -0.73 -19.70
N GLY A 274 -2.19 -1.98 -19.36
CA GLY A 274 -0.92 -2.50 -18.83
C GLY A 274 0.00 -3.13 -19.87
N LYS A 275 -0.42 -3.16 -21.13
CA LYS A 275 0.34 -3.77 -22.24
C LYS A 275 1.13 -2.74 -23.02
#